data_a7a81b158cfb333dc5bdfc1218ad1271
#
_entry.id   a7a81b158cfb333dc5bdfc1218ad1271
#
_cell.length_a   1.000
_cell.length_b   1.000
_cell.length_c   1.000
_cell.angle_alpha   90.00
_cell.angle_beta   90.00
_cell.angle_gamma   90.00
#
_symmetry.space_group_name_H-M   'P 1'
#
loop_
_entity.id
_entity.type
_entity.pdbx_description
1 polymer ?
#
loop_
_entity_poly.entity_id
_entity_poly.type
_entity_poly.pdbx_seq_one_letter_code
_entity_poly.pdbx_strand_id
1 'polypeptide(L)'
;MNKLVLATMIMGAIGGNVLASGVVTGPVEPNTQAPVVSGYNSVAVGANTVVTGTNTIAIGRDNKVTGNDSVVIGGGNGTIEADQASVIGYNNYVGNNKEQTVLGANNTVDNQGAVVVGTHSVVRGIDAVVIGNNASAPIQNSVAIGTNSQTDNPVGVRQVVLNGVTHVFAGESPNSVVSFGSKKSDTYSGISNYNRQLHNVSAGRVDPSSLDAVNGSQLFAAYDEIETNGTHIAKLQKDVNCLDKRVTRNTTNISNLTSKVDNGFTTINNTLNATNERVGQNSQAILNNTERITDLERNTVGQISNVMHEVAKAGASNAALSALHYLGYNSDDKLTFAVGYGHYKNANDVALGMFYAPTEHVMFSVGVTLADKMINAGVSFRLGKGSEYELNHKGKITQLEELVNQLVAEVEELKAGK
;
A
#
# COMPACT_ATOMS: atom_id res chain seq x y z
N MET A 1 30.09 -39.63 36.01
CA MET A 1 28.76 -40.13 36.43
C MET A 1 27.80 -38.94 36.37
N ASN A 2 27.05 -38.86 35.26
CA ASN A 2 26.07 -37.81 35.09
C ASN A 2 24.84 -38.11 35.97
N LYS A 3 24.62 -37.26 36.95
CA LYS A 3 23.36 -37.29 37.70
C LYS A 3 22.33 -36.52 36.91
N LEU A 4 21.53 -37.24 36.16
CA LEU A 4 20.26 -36.75 35.63
C LEU A 4 19.34 -36.50 36.86
N VAL A 5 19.16 -35.22 37.24
CA VAL A 5 18.16 -34.84 38.24
C VAL A 5 16.81 -34.85 37.53
N LEU A 6 16.12 -35.98 37.67
CA LEU A 6 14.71 -36.10 37.26
C LEU A 6 13.90 -35.27 38.27
N ALA A 7 13.39 -34.11 37.82
CA ALA A 7 12.44 -33.34 38.60
C ALA A 7 11.13 -34.12 38.69
N THR A 8 10.91 -34.74 39.84
CA THR A 8 9.68 -35.47 40.14
C THR A 8 8.55 -34.46 40.39
N MET A 9 7.62 -34.35 39.45
CA MET A 9 6.33 -33.71 39.72
C MET A 9 5.57 -34.53 40.77
N ILE A 10 5.48 -34.06 42.00
CA ILE A 10 4.55 -34.58 42.98
C ILE A 10 3.20 -33.89 42.70
N MET A 11 2.31 -34.55 42.01
CA MET A 11 0.90 -34.17 41.97
C MET A 11 0.25 -34.58 43.29
N GLY A 12 0.21 -33.66 44.25
CA GLY A 12 -0.64 -33.76 45.40
C GLY A 12 -2.07 -33.34 45.07
N ALA A 13 -2.94 -34.28 44.81
CA ALA A 13 -4.37 -34.03 44.69
C ALA A 13 -4.96 -33.77 46.08
N ILE A 14 -5.01 -32.54 46.53
CA ILE A 14 -5.96 -32.03 47.54
C ILE A 14 -6.18 -30.55 47.17
N GLY A 15 -7.43 -30.15 46.92
CA GLY A 15 -7.91 -28.85 46.49
C GLY A 15 -7.13 -27.63 47.01
N GLY A 16 -6.12 -27.20 46.30
CA GLY A 16 -5.30 -26.07 46.65
C GLY A 16 -4.22 -25.88 45.58
N ASN A 17 -4.09 -24.69 45.13
CA ASN A 17 -3.10 -24.08 44.24
C ASN A 17 -1.91 -24.96 43.86
N VAL A 18 -1.84 -25.38 42.60
CA VAL A 18 -0.62 -25.99 42.04
C VAL A 18 0.41 -24.88 41.92
N LEU A 19 1.33 -24.81 42.89
CA LEU A 19 2.56 -24.01 42.78
C LEU A 19 3.45 -24.70 41.75
N ALA A 20 3.64 -24.10 40.58
CA ALA A 20 4.62 -24.59 39.62
C ALA A 20 6.03 -24.49 40.23
N SER A 21 6.76 -25.61 40.24
CA SER A 21 8.17 -25.59 40.68
C SER A 21 9.06 -25.20 39.51
N GLY A 22 10.04 -24.39 39.80
CA GLY A 22 11.06 -23.98 38.81
C GLY A 22 11.91 -25.15 38.33
N VAL A 23 12.28 -25.15 37.06
CA VAL A 23 13.16 -26.15 36.45
C VAL A 23 14.50 -25.53 36.09
N VAL A 24 15.59 -26.13 36.57
CA VAL A 24 16.98 -25.80 36.15
C VAL A 24 17.43 -26.86 35.17
N THR A 25 17.79 -26.43 33.95
CA THR A 25 18.39 -27.31 32.93
C THR A 25 19.84 -26.89 32.68
N GLY A 26 20.78 -27.78 32.85
CA GLY A 26 22.19 -27.54 32.59
C GLY A 26 23.08 -27.47 33.88
N PRO A 27 24.38 -27.34 33.75
CA PRO A 27 25.28 -27.19 34.90
C PRO A 27 24.98 -25.86 35.63
N VAL A 28 24.84 -25.93 36.94
CA VAL A 28 24.67 -24.74 37.79
C VAL A 28 26.05 -24.09 37.94
N GLU A 29 26.20 -22.89 37.39
CA GLU A 29 27.44 -22.12 37.59
C GLU A 29 27.63 -21.73 39.08
N PRO A 30 28.85 -21.59 39.55
CA PRO A 30 29.10 -21.09 40.91
C PRO A 30 28.40 -19.74 41.15
N ASN A 31 27.73 -19.57 42.25
CA ASN A 31 26.98 -18.37 42.66
C ASN A 31 25.64 -18.14 41.94
N THR A 32 25.07 -19.13 41.25
CA THR A 32 23.70 -19.05 40.72
C THR A 32 22.70 -19.73 41.66
N GLN A 33 21.49 -19.19 41.74
CA GLN A 33 20.37 -19.76 42.48
C GLN A 33 19.46 -20.57 41.56
N ALA A 34 18.83 -21.58 42.10
CA ALA A 34 17.76 -22.28 41.40
C ALA A 34 16.60 -21.32 41.13
N PRO A 35 15.81 -21.55 40.05
CA PRO A 35 14.65 -20.72 39.78
C PRO A 35 13.62 -20.83 40.92
N VAL A 36 12.95 -19.72 41.21
CA VAL A 36 11.94 -19.60 42.25
C VAL A 36 10.59 -19.25 41.60
N VAL A 37 9.56 -20.03 41.92
CA VAL A 37 8.19 -19.74 41.54
C VAL A 37 7.32 -19.66 42.76
N SER A 38 6.64 -18.55 42.97
CA SER A 38 5.61 -18.36 43.99
C SER A 38 4.27 -17.90 43.39
N GLY A 39 4.26 -17.51 42.13
CA GLY A 39 3.05 -17.15 41.38
C GLY A 39 2.16 -18.38 41.09
N TYR A 40 0.84 -18.18 41.11
CA TYR A 40 -0.14 -19.20 40.74
C TYR A 40 -0.11 -19.47 39.24
N ASN A 41 -0.21 -20.71 38.79
CA ASN A 41 -0.14 -21.11 37.37
C ASN A 41 1.08 -20.63 36.63
N SER A 42 2.24 -20.55 37.27
CA SER A 42 3.41 -19.91 36.74
C SER A 42 4.59 -20.86 36.58
N VAL A 43 5.53 -20.54 35.69
CA VAL A 43 6.69 -21.35 35.35
C VAL A 43 7.95 -20.50 35.41
N ALA A 44 9.00 -20.98 36.09
CA ALA A 44 10.33 -20.43 35.99
C ALA A 44 11.33 -21.53 35.58
N VAL A 45 12.14 -21.26 34.56
CA VAL A 45 13.17 -22.16 34.07
C VAL A 45 14.48 -21.39 33.94
N GLY A 46 15.55 -21.89 34.54
CA GLY A 46 16.90 -21.31 34.45
C GLY A 46 17.36 -20.60 35.70
N ALA A 47 18.69 -20.44 35.81
CA ALA A 47 19.35 -19.93 37.01
C ALA A 47 18.96 -18.47 37.35
N ASN A 48 18.84 -18.16 38.62
CA ASN A 48 18.48 -16.83 39.14
C ASN A 48 17.13 -16.28 38.63
N THR A 49 16.26 -17.14 38.02
CA THR A 49 14.97 -16.69 37.55
C THR A 49 13.93 -16.78 38.65
N VAL A 50 13.21 -15.70 38.91
CA VAL A 50 12.20 -15.57 39.95
C VAL A 50 10.87 -15.16 39.31
N VAL A 51 9.81 -15.92 39.58
CA VAL A 51 8.45 -15.60 39.14
C VAL A 51 7.52 -15.53 40.34
N THR A 52 6.93 -14.39 40.56
CA THR A 52 5.92 -14.16 41.59
C THR A 52 4.56 -13.79 41.02
N GLY A 53 4.52 -13.37 39.74
CA GLY A 53 3.29 -13.07 39.01
C GLY A 53 2.45 -14.33 38.74
N THR A 54 1.14 -14.15 38.63
CA THR A 54 0.15 -15.20 38.31
C THR A 54 0.06 -15.43 36.82
N ASN A 55 -0.15 -16.68 36.36
CA ASN A 55 -0.24 -17.07 34.94
C ASN A 55 0.99 -16.66 34.11
N THR A 56 2.17 -16.69 34.73
CA THR A 56 3.38 -16.10 34.16
C THR A 56 4.43 -17.17 33.83
N ILE A 57 5.08 -17.03 32.70
CA ILE A 57 6.17 -17.90 32.25
C ILE A 57 7.47 -17.12 32.16
N ALA A 58 8.53 -17.57 32.82
CA ALA A 58 9.87 -17.07 32.65
C ALA A 58 10.84 -18.21 32.32
N ILE A 59 11.53 -18.09 31.19
CA ILE A 59 12.51 -19.07 30.72
C ILE A 59 13.81 -18.34 30.41
N GLY A 60 14.92 -18.80 31.03
CA GLY A 60 16.24 -18.24 30.85
C GLY A 60 16.90 -17.95 32.18
N ARG A 61 17.83 -17.02 32.21
CA ARG A 61 18.58 -16.70 33.45
C ARG A 61 18.44 -15.23 33.84
N ASP A 62 18.57 -14.96 35.13
CA ASP A 62 18.60 -13.59 35.65
C ASP A 62 17.35 -12.77 35.33
N ASN A 63 16.15 -13.41 35.27
CA ASN A 63 14.87 -12.75 35.11
C ASN A 63 14.10 -12.72 36.43
N LYS A 64 13.53 -11.57 36.79
CA LYS A 64 12.60 -11.45 37.89
C LYS A 64 11.24 -10.94 37.38
N VAL A 65 10.22 -11.78 37.39
CA VAL A 65 8.93 -11.43 36.86
C VAL A 65 7.88 -11.39 37.95
N THR A 66 7.37 -10.21 38.22
CA THR A 66 6.35 -9.98 39.25
C THR A 66 4.99 -9.64 38.63
N GLY A 67 4.97 -9.21 37.36
CA GLY A 67 3.76 -8.96 36.59
C GLY A 67 2.98 -10.25 36.28
N ASN A 68 1.66 -10.11 36.19
CA ASN A 68 0.74 -11.20 35.90
C ASN A 68 0.53 -11.40 34.40
N ASP A 69 0.05 -12.58 34.00
CA ASP A 69 -0.30 -12.91 32.63
C ASP A 69 0.83 -12.64 31.61
N SER A 70 2.09 -12.84 32.05
CA SER A 70 3.27 -12.40 31.31
C SER A 70 4.13 -13.57 30.84
N VAL A 71 4.84 -13.36 29.72
CA VAL A 71 5.80 -14.32 29.16
C VAL A 71 7.17 -13.65 29.03
N VAL A 72 8.20 -14.18 29.66
CA VAL A 72 9.57 -13.69 29.59
C VAL A 72 10.50 -14.82 29.16
N ILE A 73 11.15 -14.68 28.03
CA ILE A 73 12.10 -15.69 27.51
C ILE A 73 13.44 -15.01 27.20
N GLY A 74 14.51 -15.58 27.71
CA GLY A 74 15.87 -15.06 27.52
C GLY A 74 16.55 -14.74 28.84
N GLY A 75 17.43 -13.75 28.89
CA GLY A 75 18.18 -13.54 30.10
C GLY A 75 18.46 -12.07 30.43
N GLY A 76 18.72 -11.82 31.72
CA GLY A 76 19.14 -10.49 32.16
C GLY A 76 18.10 -9.38 31.93
N ASN A 77 16.83 -9.70 31.73
CA ASN A 77 15.79 -8.68 31.49
C ASN A 77 15.39 -7.93 32.76
N GLY A 78 16.11 -8.20 33.88
CA GLY A 78 15.88 -7.50 35.13
C GLY A 78 14.54 -7.84 35.78
N THR A 79 13.94 -6.85 36.43
CA THR A 79 12.62 -7.00 37.05
C THR A 79 11.53 -6.57 36.05
N ILE A 80 10.64 -7.47 35.71
CA ILE A 80 9.46 -7.22 34.89
C ILE A 80 8.25 -7.17 35.81
N GLU A 81 7.79 -5.97 36.10
CA GLU A 81 6.61 -5.72 36.96
C GLU A 81 5.31 -5.59 36.16
N ALA A 82 5.43 -5.41 34.85
CA ALA A 82 4.34 -5.22 33.93
C ALA A 82 3.42 -6.45 33.84
N ASP A 83 2.12 -6.25 33.98
CA ASP A 83 1.12 -7.27 33.64
C ASP A 83 0.97 -7.40 32.12
N GLN A 84 0.65 -8.61 31.64
CA GLN A 84 0.41 -8.91 30.22
C GLN A 84 1.62 -8.54 29.33
N ALA A 85 2.83 -8.62 29.89
CA ALA A 85 4.05 -8.36 29.17
C ALA A 85 4.51 -9.61 28.39
N SER A 86 4.97 -9.41 27.16
CA SER A 86 5.64 -10.41 26.34
C SER A 86 7.08 -9.96 26.05
N VAL A 87 8.07 -10.55 26.70
CA VAL A 87 9.47 -10.16 26.61
C VAL A 87 10.31 -11.33 26.13
N ILE A 88 10.91 -11.21 24.96
CA ILE A 88 11.81 -12.23 24.42
C ILE A 88 13.15 -11.59 24.06
N GLY A 89 14.23 -12.03 24.74
CA GLY A 89 15.55 -11.54 24.44
C GLY A 89 16.44 -11.31 25.66
N TYR A 90 17.31 -10.32 25.57
CA TYR A 90 18.36 -10.13 26.57
C TYR A 90 18.46 -8.66 27.03
N ASN A 91 18.60 -8.47 28.33
CA ASN A 91 18.89 -7.17 28.96
C ASN A 91 17.91 -6.04 28.52
N ASN A 92 16.62 -6.37 28.46
CA ASN A 92 15.57 -5.37 28.17
C ASN A 92 15.08 -4.78 29.51
N TYR A 93 14.90 -3.47 29.53
CA TYR A 93 14.20 -2.77 30.61
C TYR A 93 12.72 -2.62 30.21
N VAL A 94 11.82 -3.11 31.04
CA VAL A 94 10.39 -3.03 30.84
C VAL A 94 9.77 -2.36 32.06
N GLY A 95 9.19 -1.19 31.86
CA GLY A 95 8.55 -0.41 32.91
C GLY A 95 7.33 -1.11 33.51
N ASN A 96 6.85 -0.59 34.62
CA ASN A 96 5.76 -1.14 35.41
C ASN A 96 4.35 -0.84 34.77
N ASN A 97 4.23 -0.85 33.46
CA ASN A 97 2.96 -0.65 32.75
C ASN A 97 2.48 -1.96 32.10
N LYS A 98 1.27 -1.98 31.56
CA LYS A 98 0.66 -3.20 31.01
C LYS A 98 0.88 -3.39 29.53
N GLU A 99 0.67 -4.61 29.02
CA GLU A 99 0.51 -4.91 27.61
C GLU A 99 1.73 -4.59 26.73
N GLN A 100 2.92 -4.70 27.32
CA GLN A 100 4.16 -4.43 26.58
C GLN A 100 4.65 -5.67 25.83
N THR A 101 5.11 -5.47 24.60
CA THR A 101 5.72 -6.54 23.78
C THR A 101 7.15 -6.15 23.41
N VAL A 102 8.12 -6.97 23.78
CA VAL A 102 9.54 -6.71 23.54
C VAL A 102 10.19 -7.94 22.92
N LEU A 103 10.74 -7.78 21.75
CA LEU A 103 11.54 -8.80 21.06
C LEU A 103 12.91 -8.22 20.70
N GLY A 104 13.97 -8.68 21.37
CA GLY A 104 15.33 -8.22 21.09
C GLY A 104 16.17 -7.97 22.36
N ALA A 105 17.12 -7.07 22.27
CA ALA A 105 18.07 -6.87 23.38
C ALA A 105 18.35 -5.39 23.68
N ASN A 106 18.65 -5.10 24.94
CA ASN A 106 19.03 -3.76 25.41
C ASN A 106 17.98 -2.67 25.08
N ASN A 107 16.71 -3.02 25.04
CA ASN A 107 15.64 -2.07 24.79
C ASN A 107 15.11 -1.48 26.09
N THR A 108 14.61 -0.25 26.03
CA THR A 108 13.91 0.42 27.11
C THR A 108 12.47 0.69 26.73
N VAL A 109 11.53 0.14 27.50
CA VAL A 109 10.10 0.24 27.25
C VAL A 109 9.41 0.75 28.51
N ASP A 110 8.97 2.00 28.48
CA ASP A 110 8.51 2.69 29.69
C ASP A 110 6.98 2.74 29.84
N ASN A 111 6.20 2.57 28.77
CA ASN A 111 4.77 2.81 28.81
C ASN A 111 3.89 1.65 28.31
N GLN A 112 2.58 1.74 28.64
CA GLN A 112 1.57 0.76 28.31
C GLN A 112 1.42 0.57 26.80
N GLY A 113 1.06 -0.66 26.37
CA GLY A 113 0.76 -1.00 24.98
C GLY A 113 1.94 -0.93 24.03
N ALA A 114 3.13 -0.61 24.55
CA ALA A 114 4.32 -0.38 23.74
C ALA A 114 4.85 -1.67 23.12
N VAL A 115 5.24 -1.62 21.84
CA VAL A 115 5.81 -2.75 21.11
C VAL A 115 7.21 -2.41 20.62
N VAL A 116 8.17 -3.29 20.90
CA VAL A 116 9.55 -3.18 20.41
C VAL A 116 9.98 -4.48 19.74
N VAL A 117 10.50 -4.33 18.53
CA VAL A 117 11.23 -5.40 17.82
C VAL A 117 12.59 -4.83 17.40
N GLY A 118 13.66 -5.14 18.14
CA GLY A 118 14.97 -4.57 17.83
C GLY A 118 15.95 -4.61 18.97
N THR A 119 16.98 -3.78 18.86
CA THR A 119 18.04 -3.67 19.87
C THR A 119 18.37 -2.21 20.17
N HIS A 120 18.73 -1.91 21.43
CA HIS A 120 19.10 -0.56 21.89
C HIS A 120 18.00 0.50 21.61
N SER A 121 16.75 0.08 21.50
CA SER A 121 15.65 0.95 21.17
C SER A 121 14.89 1.43 22.39
N VAL A 122 14.26 2.59 22.28
CA VAL A 122 13.57 3.26 23.39
C VAL A 122 12.15 3.62 23.03
N VAL A 123 11.18 3.11 23.80
CA VAL A 123 9.76 3.45 23.65
C VAL A 123 9.25 4.10 24.92
N ARG A 124 8.80 5.36 24.80
CA ARG A 124 8.19 6.14 25.87
C ARG A 124 6.78 6.62 25.56
N GLY A 125 6.32 6.44 24.32
CA GLY A 125 4.93 6.72 23.96
C GLY A 125 4.02 5.58 24.41
N ILE A 126 2.84 5.90 24.92
CA ILE A 126 1.76 4.92 25.13
C ILE A 126 1.34 4.37 23.77
N ASP A 127 1.09 3.07 23.65
CA ASP A 127 0.68 2.39 22.42
C ASP A 127 1.62 2.66 21.22
N ALA A 128 2.88 3.00 21.50
CA ALA A 128 3.86 3.27 20.48
C ALA A 128 4.60 2.00 20.03
N VAL A 129 4.99 1.96 18.76
CA VAL A 129 5.66 0.82 18.14
C VAL A 129 7.04 1.20 17.64
N VAL A 130 8.04 0.39 17.95
CA VAL A 130 9.39 0.51 17.43
C VAL A 130 9.83 -0.78 16.78
N ILE A 131 10.29 -0.69 15.55
CA ILE A 131 10.91 -1.81 14.82
C ILE A 131 12.27 -1.36 14.28
N GLY A 132 13.36 -1.77 14.89
CA GLY A 132 14.70 -1.39 14.43
C GLY A 132 15.76 -1.45 15.53
N ASN A 133 16.99 -1.12 15.14
CA ASN A 133 18.10 -0.93 16.06
C ASN A 133 18.22 0.56 16.42
N ASN A 134 18.46 0.89 17.66
CA ASN A 134 18.65 2.27 18.15
C ASN A 134 17.51 3.23 17.70
N ALA A 135 16.29 2.70 17.60
CA ALA A 135 15.13 3.48 17.22
C ALA A 135 14.36 3.99 18.45
N SER A 136 13.57 5.05 18.29
CA SER A 136 12.88 5.68 19.42
C SER A 136 11.49 6.18 19.05
N ALA A 137 10.50 5.87 19.89
CA ALA A 137 9.13 6.36 19.76
C ALA A 137 8.69 7.01 21.10
N PRO A 138 9.01 8.29 21.34
CA PRO A 138 8.57 9.01 22.53
C PRO A 138 7.13 9.49 22.48
N ILE A 139 6.48 9.49 21.32
CA ILE A 139 5.15 10.03 21.11
C ILE A 139 4.10 8.91 21.15
N GLN A 140 2.99 9.17 21.84
CA GLN A 140 1.86 8.25 21.95
C GLN A 140 1.32 7.85 20.56
N ASN A 141 0.89 6.59 20.40
CA ASN A 141 0.32 6.01 19.16
C ASN A 141 1.25 6.13 17.94
N SER A 142 2.52 6.47 18.12
CA SER A 142 3.46 6.67 17.03
C SER A 142 4.29 5.43 16.73
N VAL A 143 4.76 5.34 15.50
CA VAL A 143 5.48 4.17 14.99
C VAL A 143 6.84 4.60 14.43
N ALA A 144 7.93 4.02 14.92
CA ALA A 144 9.28 4.21 14.38
C ALA A 144 9.76 2.91 13.71
N ILE A 145 10.06 2.95 12.42
CA ILE A 145 10.49 1.77 11.65
C ILE A 145 11.86 1.99 11.03
N GLY A 146 12.78 1.10 11.34
CA GLY A 146 14.14 1.06 10.80
C GLY A 146 15.17 1.55 11.80
N THR A 147 16.43 1.19 11.55
CA THR A 147 17.58 1.58 12.39
C THR A 147 17.67 3.09 12.53
N ASN A 148 17.87 3.57 13.74
CA ASN A 148 17.97 5.00 14.12
C ASN A 148 16.71 5.81 13.79
N SER A 149 15.56 5.19 13.53
CA SER A 149 14.32 5.93 13.32
C SER A 149 13.80 6.54 14.60
N GLN A 150 13.30 7.76 14.53
CA GLN A 150 12.74 8.47 15.67
C GLN A 150 11.45 9.17 15.31
N THR A 151 10.45 9.08 16.17
CA THR A 151 9.23 9.87 16.05
C THR A 151 9.40 11.22 16.73
N ASP A 152 8.99 12.28 16.04
CA ASP A 152 8.86 13.64 16.56
C ASP A 152 7.37 13.98 16.77
N ASN A 153 7.11 15.13 17.39
CA ASN A 153 5.75 15.60 17.54
C ASN A 153 5.04 15.74 16.18
N PRO A 154 3.80 15.29 16.08
CA PRO A 154 3.02 15.50 14.87
C PRO A 154 2.83 17.00 14.60
N VAL A 155 2.92 17.38 13.34
CA VAL A 155 2.74 18.77 12.90
C VAL A 155 1.57 18.81 11.93
N GLY A 156 0.53 19.50 12.32
CA GLY A 156 -0.64 19.73 11.47
C GLY A 156 -0.38 20.80 10.42
N VAL A 157 -0.84 20.56 9.21
CA VAL A 157 -0.82 21.55 8.13
C VAL A 157 -2.24 21.68 7.62
N ARG A 158 -2.87 22.79 7.97
CA ARG A 158 -4.26 23.03 7.63
C ARG A 158 -4.45 23.46 6.18
N GLN A 159 -3.60 24.35 5.70
CA GLN A 159 -3.81 24.98 4.41
C GLN A 159 -2.50 25.53 3.81
N VAL A 160 -2.54 25.78 2.52
CA VAL A 160 -1.56 26.60 1.81
C VAL A 160 -2.30 27.65 0.98
N VAL A 161 -1.68 28.81 0.82
CA VAL A 161 -2.17 29.85 -0.09
C VAL A 161 -1.27 29.87 -1.33
N LEU A 162 -1.85 29.55 -2.49
CA LEU A 162 -1.17 29.60 -3.78
C LEU A 162 -1.91 30.57 -4.70
N ASN A 163 -1.21 31.55 -5.22
CA ASN A 163 -1.76 32.61 -6.08
C ASN A 163 -3.01 33.33 -5.48
N GLY A 164 -3.02 33.52 -4.17
CA GLY A 164 -4.14 34.15 -3.47
C GLY A 164 -5.34 33.21 -3.19
N VAL A 165 -5.29 31.97 -3.63
CA VAL A 165 -6.33 30.95 -3.37
C VAL A 165 -5.89 30.10 -2.19
N THR A 166 -6.79 29.93 -1.21
CA THR A 166 -6.57 29.07 -0.06
C THR A 166 -6.97 27.64 -0.40
N HIS A 167 -6.01 26.73 -0.28
CA HIS A 167 -6.22 25.29 -0.41
C HIS A 167 -6.18 24.66 0.98
N VAL A 168 -7.28 24.06 1.42
CA VAL A 168 -7.41 23.37 2.70
C VAL A 168 -7.04 21.90 2.53
N PHE A 169 -6.24 21.39 3.45
CA PHE A 169 -5.79 20.00 3.44
C PHE A 169 -6.62 19.14 4.39
N ALA A 170 -6.85 17.90 4.00
CA ALA A 170 -7.41 16.89 4.87
C ALA A 170 -6.39 16.48 5.94
N GLY A 171 -6.85 15.97 7.09
CA GLY A 171 -5.96 15.49 8.13
C GLY A 171 -5.17 16.59 8.86
N GLU A 172 -5.74 17.78 9.00
CA GLU A 172 -5.09 18.97 9.57
C GLU A 172 -4.57 18.80 11.00
N SER A 173 -5.07 17.82 11.73
CA SER A 173 -4.77 17.61 13.15
C SER A 173 -4.27 16.19 13.42
N PRO A 174 -3.06 15.83 12.99
CA PRO A 174 -2.51 14.52 13.30
C PRO A 174 -2.21 14.41 14.79
N ASN A 175 -2.53 13.28 15.39
CA ASN A 175 -2.26 12.97 16.79
C ASN A 175 -1.06 12.05 17.00
N SER A 176 -0.55 11.46 15.94
CA SER A 176 0.60 10.56 15.96
C SER A 176 1.34 10.58 14.61
N VAL A 177 2.48 9.93 14.55
CA VAL A 177 3.30 9.85 13.34
C VAL A 177 3.81 8.43 13.08
N VAL A 178 4.05 8.11 11.83
CA VAL A 178 4.89 6.98 11.42
C VAL A 178 6.20 7.54 10.88
N SER A 179 7.31 7.18 11.50
CA SER A 179 8.63 7.65 11.10
C SER A 179 9.48 6.50 10.55
N PHE A 180 10.01 6.70 9.35
CA PHE A 180 10.98 5.80 8.73
C PHE A 180 12.41 6.31 8.81
N GLY A 181 12.68 7.31 9.65
CA GLY A 181 13.99 7.91 9.76
C GLY A 181 14.14 8.83 10.97
N SER A 182 15.17 9.63 10.99
CA SER A 182 15.39 10.68 11.98
C SER A 182 16.25 11.80 11.44
N LYS A 183 16.11 12.96 12.06
CA LYS A 183 17.02 14.11 11.88
C LYS A 183 18.26 14.02 12.77
N LYS A 184 18.39 12.93 13.52
CA LYS A 184 19.47 12.75 14.50
C LYS A 184 20.76 12.36 13.79
N SER A 185 21.83 13.07 14.08
CA SER A 185 23.18 12.70 13.64
C SER A 185 23.66 11.48 14.43
N ASP A 186 24.14 10.47 13.74
CA ASP A 186 24.86 9.36 14.32
C ASP A 186 26.37 9.61 14.16
N THR A 187 27.01 9.95 15.25
CA THR A 187 28.44 10.24 15.25
C THR A 187 29.32 9.02 14.99
N TYR A 188 28.80 7.81 15.15
CA TYR A 188 29.55 6.57 14.92
C TYR A 188 29.56 6.17 13.43
N SER A 189 28.43 6.28 12.75
CA SER A 189 28.32 5.95 11.32
C SER A 189 28.62 7.12 10.39
N GLY A 190 28.76 8.34 10.92
CA GLY A 190 28.92 9.57 10.11
C GLY A 190 27.67 9.98 9.34
N ILE A 191 26.55 9.29 9.54
CA ILE A 191 25.28 9.61 8.89
C ILE A 191 24.56 10.70 9.69
N SER A 192 24.32 11.84 9.07
CA SER A 192 23.70 12.99 9.71
C SER A 192 22.18 12.99 9.68
N ASN A 193 21.54 12.23 8.79
CA ASN A 193 20.10 12.08 8.71
C ASN A 193 19.76 10.70 8.18
N TYR A 194 18.82 10.04 8.81
CA TYR A 194 18.32 8.73 8.36
C TYR A 194 17.02 8.92 7.58
N ASN A 195 17.14 9.35 6.32
CA ASN A 195 16.00 9.48 5.43
C ASN A 195 15.81 8.18 4.64
N ARG A 196 14.58 7.73 4.50
CA ARG A 196 14.25 6.52 3.73
C ARG A 196 13.18 6.84 2.69
N GLN A 197 13.31 6.20 1.55
CA GLN A 197 12.27 6.22 0.54
C GLN A 197 11.25 5.13 0.84
N LEU A 198 9.99 5.41 0.56
CA LEU A 198 8.92 4.43 0.60
C LEU A 198 8.67 3.95 -0.83
N HIS A 199 9.09 2.72 -1.12
CA HIS A 199 8.95 2.10 -2.44
C HIS A 199 7.64 1.30 -2.54
N ASN A 200 7.20 1.05 -3.78
CA ASN A 200 6.03 0.22 -4.09
C ASN A 200 4.72 0.75 -3.49
N VAL A 201 4.64 2.06 -3.31
CA VAL A 201 3.39 2.70 -2.89
C VAL A 201 2.48 2.82 -4.11
N SER A 202 1.30 2.23 -4.01
CA SER A 202 0.26 2.41 -5.02
C SER A 202 -0.24 3.85 -5.07
N ALA A 203 -0.80 4.24 -6.21
CA ALA A 203 -1.43 5.55 -6.33
C ALA A 203 -2.57 5.71 -5.33
N GLY A 204 -2.54 6.79 -4.58
CA GLY A 204 -3.60 7.17 -3.65
C GLY A 204 -4.80 7.78 -4.38
N ARG A 205 -5.93 7.84 -3.72
CA ARG A 205 -7.09 8.59 -4.22
C ARG A 205 -6.76 10.08 -4.27
N VAL A 206 -7.18 10.72 -5.35
CA VAL A 206 -6.98 12.17 -5.52
C VAL A 206 -8.32 12.87 -5.41
N ASP A 207 -8.68 13.23 -4.20
CA ASP A 207 -9.87 14.01 -3.87
C ASP A 207 -9.60 14.92 -2.65
N PRO A 208 -10.42 15.96 -2.43
CA PRO A 208 -10.15 16.92 -1.36
C PRO A 208 -10.18 16.35 0.07
N SER A 209 -10.77 15.19 0.27
CA SER A 209 -10.90 14.53 1.57
C SER A 209 -9.90 13.38 1.75
N SER A 210 -9.11 13.06 0.73
CA SER A 210 -8.18 11.92 0.74
C SER A 210 -7.08 12.10 1.78
N LEU A 211 -6.82 11.01 2.49
CA LEU A 211 -5.68 10.85 3.40
C LEU A 211 -4.65 9.85 2.86
N ASP A 212 -4.81 9.41 1.62
CA ASP A 212 -3.90 8.46 1.01
C ASP A 212 -2.56 9.12 0.64
N ALA A 213 -1.50 8.37 0.68
CA ALA A 213 -0.20 8.83 0.20
C ALA A 213 -0.21 8.99 -1.33
N VAL A 214 0.41 10.06 -1.80
CA VAL A 214 0.63 10.30 -3.23
C VAL A 214 1.98 9.71 -3.62
N ASN A 215 2.01 8.91 -4.69
CA ASN A 215 3.27 8.42 -5.23
C ASN A 215 3.87 9.35 -6.31
N GLY A 216 5.12 9.08 -6.67
CA GLY A 216 5.86 9.92 -7.61
C GLY A 216 5.21 10.04 -9.00
N SER A 217 4.49 9.01 -9.46
CA SER A 217 3.83 9.06 -10.77
C SER A 217 2.63 10.01 -10.80
N GLN A 218 1.90 10.11 -9.70
CA GLN A 218 0.80 11.08 -9.56
C GLN A 218 1.33 12.50 -9.52
N LEU A 219 2.42 12.73 -8.81
CA LEU A 219 3.09 14.03 -8.77
C LEU A 219 3.70 14.38 -10.13
N PHE A 220 4.30 13.40 -10.83
CA PHE A 220 4.82 13.60 -12.19
C PHE A 220 3.73 14.04 -13.16
N ALA A 221 2.56 13.40 -13.13
CA ALA A 221 1.42 13.81 -13.96
C ALA A 221 0.98 15.26 -13.67
N ALA A 222 1.01 15.68 -12.40
CA ALA A 222 0.71 17.07 -12.05
C ALA A 222 1.78 18.04 -12.55
N TYR A 223 3.06 17.68 -12.51
CA TYR A 223 4.15 18.49 -13.07
C TYR A 223 4.07 18.62 -14.59
N ASP A 224 3.77 17.53 -15.29
CA ASP A 224 3.59 17.50 -16.74
C ASP A 224 2.48 18.47 -17.18
N GLU A 225 1.36 18.44 -16.46
CA GLU A 225 0.24 19.37 -16.71
C GLU A 225 0.60 20.82 -16.36
N ILE A 226 1.36 21.04 -15.28
CA ILE A 226 1.86 22.39 -14.92
C ILE A 226 2.80 22.94 -16.00
N GLU A 227 3.71 22.12 -16.54
CA GLU A 227 4.62 22.49 -17.62
C GLU A 227 3.85 22.81 -18.91
N THR A 228 2.88 21.99 -19.24
CA THR A 228 1.96 22.21 -20.37
C THR A 228 1.21 23.54 -20.22
N ASN A 229 0.63 23.78 -19.05
CA ASN A 229 -0.03 25.05 -18.75
C ASN A 229 0.92 26.25 -18.80
N GLY A 230 2.14 26.09 -18.31
CA GLY A 230 3.21 27.09 -18.42
C GLY A 230 3.50 27.46 -19.88
N THR A 231 3.58 26.46 -20.74
CA THR A 231 3.78 26.63 -22.19
C THR A 231 2.60 27.37 -22.83
N HIS A 232 1.36 27.00 -22.45
CA HIS A 232 0.15 27.69 -22.93
C HIS A 232 0.10 29.15 -22.46
N ILE A 233 0.45 29.43 -21.20
CA ILE A 233 0.51 30.78 -20.65
C ILE A 233 1.54 31.61 -21.41
N ALA A 234 2.74 31.07 -21.67
CA ALA A 234 3.79 31.77 -22.42
C ALA A 234 3.34 32.09 -23.86
N LYS A 235 2.61 31.18 -24.49
CA LYS A 235 1.98 31.39 -25.80
C LYS A 235 0.93 32.49 -25.74
N LEU A 236 0.01 32.43 -24.80
CA LEU A 236 -1.02 33.45 -24.59
C LEU A 236 -0.42 34.83 -24.32
N GLN A 237 0.65 34.94 -23.56
CA GLN A 237 1.37 36.18 -23.32
C GLN A 237 1.97 36.75 -24.63
N LYS A 238 2.52 35.87 -25.48
CA LYS A 238 2.98 36.28 -26.84
C LYS A 238 1.84 36.84 -27.68
N ASP A 239 0.71 36.14 -27.65
CA ASP A 239 -0.46 36.55 -28.45
C ASP A 239 -1.06 37.86 -27.94
N VAL A 240 -1.14 38.06 -26.61
CA VAL A 240 -1.56 39.32 -26.00
C VAL A 240 -0.60 40.45 -26.36
N ASN A 241 0.73 40.27 -26.28
CA ASN A 241 1.71 41.28 -26.69
C ASN A 241 1.61 41.60 -28.19
N CYS A 242 1.28 40.60 -29.02
CA CYS A 242 1.05 40.84 -30.45
C CYS A 242 -0.22 41.66 -30.68
N LEU A 243 -1.30 41.38 -29.93
CA LEU A 243 -2.54 42.15 -29.94
C LEU A 243 -2.31 43.60 -29.49
N ASP A 244 -1.56 43.83 -28.41
CA ASP A 244 -1.23 45.14 -27.89
C ASP A 244 -0.48 46.00 -28.95
N LYS A 245 0.51 45.41 -29.62
CA LYS A 245 1.22 46.07 -30.73
C LYS A 245 0.28 46.41 -31.90
N ARG A 246 -0.69 45.53 -32.18
CA ARG A 246 -1.71 45.79 -33.22
C ARG A 246 -2.67 46.88 -32.81
N VAL A 247 -3.13 46.90 -31.53
CA VAL A 247 -3.94 47.96 -30.97
C VAL A 247 -3.22 49.29 -31.00
N THR A 248 -1.94 49.36 -30.55
CA THR A 248 -1.12 50.55 -30.59
C THR A 248 -0.96 51.04 -32.01
N ARG A 249 -0.67 50.17 -33.00
CA ARG A 249 -0.57 50.51 -34.41
C ARG A 249 -1.90 51.06 -34.96
N ASN A 250 -3.02 50.39 -34.58
CA ASN A 250 -4.35 50.84 -34.96
C ASN A 250 -4.68 52.24 -34.39
N THR A 251 -4.32 52.48 -33.11
CA THR A 251 -4.50 53.76 -32.43
C THR A 251 -3.68 54.84 -33.16
N THR A 252 -2.43 54.56 -33.55
CA THR A 252 -1.58 55.48 -34.33
C THR A 252 -2.18 55.74 -35.73
N ASN A 253 -2.69 54.69 -36.39
CA ASN A 253 -3.35 54.81 -37.69
C ASN A 253 -4.62 55.65 -37.61
N ILE A 254 -5.44 55.46 -36.57
CA ILE A 254 -6.65 56.26 -36.29
C ILE A 254 -6.25 57.73 -36.07
N SER A 255 -5.19 58.02 -35.27
CA SER A 255 -4.69 59.36 -35.02
C SER A 255 -4.22 60.05 -36.31
N ASN A 256 -3.49 59.30 -37.18
CA ASN A 256 -3.05 59.79 -38.48
C ASN A 256 -4.21 60.02 -39.45
N LEU A 257 -5.26 59.20 -39.38
CA LEU A 257 -6.49 59.38 -40.15
C LEU A 257 -7.24 60.64 -39.67
N THR A 258 -7.38 60.82 -38.36
CA THR A 258 -8.00 62.02 -37.77
C THR A 258 -7.32 63.30 -38.29
N SER A 259 -5.95 63.31 -38.28
CA SER A 259 -5.19 64.39 -38.78
C SER A 259 -5.37 64.67 -40.30
N LYS A 260 -5.66 63.59 -41.07
CA LYS A 260 -5.97 63.75 -42.53
C LYS A 260 -7.42 64.18 -42.77
N VAL A 261 -8.33 63.86 -41.86
CA VAL A 261 -9.74 64.27 -41.95
C VAL A 261 -9.92 65.74 -41.80
N ASP A 262 -9.13 66.42 -40.94
CA ASP A 262 -9.18 67.85 -40.73
C ASP A 262 -8.83 68.61 -42.00
N ASN A 263 -8.16 67.99 -42.99
CA ASN A 263 -7.65 68.62 -44.20
C ASN A 263 -8.45 68.40 -45.51
N GLY A 264 -9.57 67.72 -45.43
CA GLY A 264 -10.27 67.46 -46.71
C GLY A 264 -11.67 66.79 -46.61
N PHE A 265 -12.69 67.63 -46.42
CA PHE A 265 -14.09 67.23 -46.25
C PHE A 265 -14.72 66.40 -47.36
N THR A 266 -14.20 66.53 -48.60
CA THR A 266 -14.74 65.85 -49.77
C THR A 266 -14.25 64.39 -49.87
N THR A 267 -13.08 64.02 -49.36
CA THR A 267 -12.52 62.65 -49.38
C THR A 267 -13.07 61.81 -48.23
N ILE A 268 -13.58 62.47 -47.16
CA ILE A 268 -14.01 61.88 -45.90
C ILE A 268 -15.20 60.91 -46.09
N ASN A 269 -16.20 61.33 -46.85
CA ASN A 269 -17.40 60.48 -46.97
C ASN A 269 -17.09 59.16 -47.66
N ASN A 270 -16.22 59.14 -48.67
CA ASN A 270 -15.81 57.89 -49.33
C ASN A 270 -14.88 57.05 -48.42
N THR A 271 -13.99 57.70 -47.65
CA THR A 271 -13.09 57.03 -46.75
C THR A 271 -13.82 56.56 -45.48
N LEU A 272 -14.81 57.35 -45.00
CA LEU A 272 -15.65 56.98 -43.87
C LEU A 272 -16.58 55.78 -44.21
N ASN A 273 -17.19 55.83 -45.45
CA ASN A 273 -18.00 54.71 -45.88
C ASN A 273 -17.17 53.42 -46.07
N ALA A 274 -15.98 53.54 -46.66
CA ALA A 274 -15.07 52.41 -46.77
C ALA A 274 -14.54 51.90 -45.39
N THR A 275 -14.34 52.84 -44.42
CA THR A 275 -13.95 52.48 -43.08
C THR A 275 -15.11 51.80 -42.31
N ASN A 276 -16.34 52.32 -42.49
CA ASN A 276 -17.54 51.73 -41.88
C ASN A 276 -17.83 50.35 -42.49
N GLU A 277 -17.64 50.14 -43.79
CA GLU A 277 -17.73 48.79 -44.38
C GLU A 277 -16.71 47.82 -43.78
N ARG A 278 -15.44 48.27 -43.64
CA ARG A 278 -14.41 47.42 -42.99
C ARG A 278 -14.68 47.12 -41.55
N VAL A 279 -15.21 48.09 -40.79
CA VAL A 279 -15.62 47.87 -39.38
C VAL A 279 -16.81 46.86 -39.30
N GLY A 280 -17.76 47.03 -40.24
CA GLY A 280 -18.88 46.07 -40.36
C GLY A 280 -18.40 44.64 -40.70
N GLN A 281 -17.49 44.50 -41.67
CA GLN A 281 -16.85 43.27 -42.02
C GLN A 281 -16.05 42.66 -40.87
N ASN A 282 -15.28 43.50 -40.12
CA ASN A 282 -14.55 43.07 -38.95
C ASN A 282 -15.47 42.64 -37.81
N SER A 283 -16.56 43.37 -37.60
CA SER A 283 -17.58 42.99 -36.60
C SER A 283 -18.22 41.63 -36.95
N GLN A 284 -18.51 41.41 -38.25
CA GLN A 284 -19.03 40.13 -38.70
C GLN A 284 -17.97 39.02 -38.54
N ALA A 285 -16.70 39.31 -38.83
CA ALA A 285 -15.58 38.40 -38.62
C ALA A 285 -15.34 38.06 -37.15
N ILE A 286 -15.51 39.05 -36.27
CA ILE A 286 -15.43 38.84 -34.81
C ILE A 286 -16.60 37.97 -34.33
N LEU A 287 -17.83 38.24 -34.80
CA LEU A 287 -18.98 37.37 -34.49
C LEU A 287 -18.75 35.94 -34.96
N ASN A 288 -18.27 35.77 -36.20
CA ASN A 288 -17.96 34.45 -36.74
C ASN A 288 -16.81 33.75 -35.96
N ASN A 289 -15.81 34.52 -35.53
CA ASN A 289 -14.75 33.96 -34.69
C ASN A 289 -15.23 33.63 -33.28
N THR A 290 -16.10 34.41 -32.70
CA THR A 290 -16.74 34.14 -31.42
C THR A 290 -17.59 32.87 -31.51
N GLU A 291 -18.38 32.71 -32.57
CA GLU A 291 -19.13 31.47 -32.81
C GLU A 291 -18.18 30.27 -32.97
N ARG A 292 -17.13 30.42 -33.76
CA ARG A 292 -16.12 29.37 -33.96
C ARG A 292 -15.40 28.99 -32.66
N ILE A 293 -15.08 29.96 -31.81
CA ILE A 293 -14.47 29.71 -30.48
C ILE A 293 -15.47 28.97 -29.61
N THR A 294 -16.73 29.43 -29.56
CA THR A 294 -17.77 28.77 -28.77
C THR A 294 -18.01 27.32 -29.25
N ASP A 295 -18.01 27.11 -30.57
CA ASP A 295 -18.14 25.77 -31.14
C ASP A 295 -16.93 24.87 -30.84
N LEU A 296 -15.72 25.44 -30.91
CA LEU A 296 -14.48 24.75 -30.53
C LEU A 296 -14.50 24.36 -29.04
N GLU A 297 -14.86 25.30 -28.16
CA GLU A 297 -15.00 25.05 -26.74
C GLU A 297 -16.02 23.93 -26.48
N ARG A 298 -17.21 24.03 -27.10
CA ARG A 298 -18.27 23.03 -26.95
C ARG A 298 -17.84 21.66 -27.46
N ASN A 299 -17.20 21.63 -28.63
CA ASN A 299 -16.69 20.40 -29.22
C ASN A 299 -15.54 19.82 -28.39
N THR A 300 -14.64 20.65 -27.87
CA THR A 300 -13.53 20.19 -27.03
C THR A 300 -14.04 19.60 -25.72
N VAL A 301 -14.99 20.30 -25.06
CA VAL A 301 -15.62 19.78 -23.86
C VAL A 301 -16.36 18.46 -24.15
N GLY A 302 -17.09 18.41 -25.28
CA GLY A 302 -17.77 17.20 -25.72
C GLY A 302 -16.80 16.05 -26.01
N GLN A 303 -15.70 16.34 -26.70
CA GLN A 303 -14.68 15.34 -26.99
C GLN A 303 -13.96 14.87 -25.71
N ILE A 304 -13.61 15.79 -24.80
CA ILE A 304 -13.01 15.44 -23.51
C ILE A 304 -13.99 14.56 -22.70
N SER A 305 -15.26 14.94 -22.66
CA SER A 305 -16.28 14.14 -21.97
C SER A 305 -16.41 12.74 -22.57
N ASN A 306 -16.44 12.66 -23.91
CA ASN A 306 -16.49 11.38 -24.61
C ASN A 306 -15.23 10.55 -24.35
N VAL A 307 -14.03 11.16 -24.41
CA VAL A 307 -12.78 10.47 -24.11
C VAL A 307 -12.79 9.96 -22.67
N MET A 308 -13.21 10.80 -21.72
CA MET A 308 -13.34 10.38 -20.32
C MET A 308 -14.32 9.24 -20.13
N HIS A 309 -15.44 9.26 -20.88
CA HIS A 309 -16.43 8.20 -20.88
C HIS A 309 -15.88 6.91 -21.50
N GLU A 310 -15.19 7.02 -22.64
CA GLU A 310 -14.54 5.87 -23.28
C GLU A 310 -13.40 5.30 -22.41
N VAL A 311 -12.61 6.17 -21.75
CA VAL A 311 -11.60 5.72 -20.77
C VAL A 311 -12.26 5.01 -19.57
N ALA A 312 -13.40 5.52 -19.10
CA ALA A 312 -14.14 4.86 -18.03
C ALA A 312 -14.65 3.48 -18.45
N LYS A 313 -15.23 3.39 -19.66
CA LYS A 313 -15.68 2.10 -20.22
C LYS A 313 -14.52 1.15 -20.44
N ALA A 314 -13.45 1.60 -21.11
CA ALA A 314 -12.26 0.78 -21.32
C ALA A 314 -11.65 0.29 -20.01
N GLY A 315 -11.64 1.16 -18.98
CA GLY A 315 -11.21 0.80 -17.64
C GLY A 315 -12.10 -0.26 -16.98
N ALA A 316 -13.43 -0.13 -17.11
CA ALA A 316 -14.39 -1.11 -16.61
C ALA A 316 -14.26 -2.45 -17.34
N SER A 317 -14.14 -2.38 -18.68
CA SER A 317 -13.95 -3.57 -19.52
C SER A 317 -12.66 -4.31 -19.20
N ASN A 318 -11.56 -3.55 -19.01
CA ASN A 318 -10.27 -4.13 -18.62
C ASN A 318 -10.32 -4.75 -17.20
N ALA A 319 -10.98 -4.08 -16.26
CA ALA A 319 -11.20 -4.62 -14.93
C ALA A 319 -12.03 -5.92 -14.97
N ALA A 320 -13.07 -5.94 -15.80
CA ALA A 320 -13.90 -7.13 -15.99
C ALA A 320 -13.10 -8.30 -16.60
N LEU A 321 -12.28 -8.02 -17.64
CA LEU A 321 -11.39 -9.03 -18.23
C LEU A 321 -10.33 -9.53 -17.26
N SER A 322 -9.80 -8.63 -16.43
CA SER A 322 -8.79 -8.98 -15.41
C SER A 322 -9.37 -9.80 -14.25
N ALA A 323 -10.68 -9.73 -14.04
CA ALA A 323 -11.40 -10.52 -13.05
C ALA A 323 -11.68 -11.96 -13.49
N LEU A 324 -11.39 -12.28 -14.76
CA LEU A 324 -11.54 -13.64 -15.28
C LEU A 324 -10.42 -14.55 -14.74
N HIS A 325 -10.78 -15.57 -14.00
CA HIS A 325 -9.83 -16.46 -13.39
C HIS A 325 -9.99 -17.89 -13.91
N TYR A 326 -8.88 -18.50 -14.16
CA TYR A 326 -8.80 -19.91 -14.49
C TYR A 326 -8.76 -20.74 -13.21
N LEU A 327 -9.61 -21.75 -13.10
CA LEU A 327 -9.72 -22.60 -11.91
C LEU A 327 -8.57 -23.63 -11.77
N GLY A 328 -7.63 -23.65 -12.71
CA GLY A 328 -6.57 -24.64 -12.75
C GLY A 328 -6.85 -25.76 -13.75
N TYR A 329 -5.79 -26.51 -14.06
CA TYR A 329 -5.89 -27.62 -14.99
C TYR A 329 -6.63 -28.81 -14.36
N ASN A 330 -7.61 -29.32 -15.06
CA ASN A 330 -8.26 -30.61 -14.77
C ASN A 330 -8.22 -31.49 -16.05
N SER A 331 -7.77 -32.71 -15.90
CA SER A 331 -7.68 -33.64 -17.03
C SER A 331 -9.03 -33.96 -17.67
N ASP A 332 -10.09 -33.97 -16.85
CA ASP A 332 -11.42 -34.36 -17.25
C ASP A 332 -12.22 -33.17 -17.81
N ASP A 333 -11.96 -31.96 -17.30
CA ASP A 333 -12.64 -30.74 -17.68
C ASP A 333 -11.63 -29.69 -18.18
N LYS A 334 -11.28 -29.79 -19.46
CA LYS A 334 -10.27 -28.93 -20.09
C LYS A 334 -10.77 -27.52 -20.40
N LEU A 335 -12.07 -27.28 -20.29
CA LEU A 335 -12.70 -26.03 -20.63
C LEU A 335 -13.31 -25.39 -19.38
N THR A 336 -12.86 -24.17 -19.09
CA THR A 336 -13.38 -23.39 -17.98
C THR A 336 -14.03 -22.13 -18.52
N PHE A 337 -15.22 -21.82 -18.04
CA PHE A 337 -15.87 -20.53 -18.28
C PHE A 337 -15.76 -19.68 -17.03
N ALA A 338 -15.48 -18.41 -17.23
CA ALA A 338 -15.44 -17.44 -16.15
C ALA A 338 -16.27 -16.21 -16.49
N VAL A 339 -16.82 -15.60 -15.47
CA VAL A 339 -17.52 -14.31 -15.57
C VAL A 339 -16.80 -13.34 -14.67
N GLY A 340 -16.43 -12.19 -15.22
CA GLY A 340 -15.81 -11.11 -14.51
C GLY A 340 -16.69 -9.86 -14.54
N TYR A 341 -16.78 -9.16 -13.43
CA TYR A 341 -17.41 -7.85 -13.34
C TYR A 341 -16.35 -6.81 -13.09
N GLY A 342 -16.38 -5.74 -13.84
CA GLY A 342 -15.51 -4.60 -13.71
C GLY A 342 -16.28 -3.32 -13.50
N HIS A 343 -15.83 -2.54 -12.53
CA HIS A 343 -16.29 -1.18 -12.30
C HIS A 343 -15.09 -0.25 -12.33
N TYR A 344 -15.18 0.81 -13.10
CA TYR A 344 -14.18 1.88 -13.10
C TYR A 344 -14.85 3.23 -13.27
N LYS A 345 -14.65 4.12 -12.31
CA LYS A 345 -15.35 5.42 -12.24
C LYS A 345 -16.87 5.23 -12.28
N ASN A 346 -17.50 5.67 -13.34
CA ASN A 346 -18.97 5.59 -13.52
C ASN A 346 -19.39 4.57 -14.60
N ALA A 347 -18.48 3.73 -15.04
CA ALA A 347 -18.76 2.69 -16.00
C ALA A 347 -18.66 1.30 -15.37
N ASN A 348 -19.46 0.40 -15.88
CA ASN A 348 -19.47 -1.00 -15.49
C ASN A 348 -19.43 -1.85 -16.75
N ASP A 349 -18.79 -2.98 -16.67
CA ASP A 349 -18.85 -3.99 -17.71
C ASP A 349 -18.81 -5.40 -17.09
N VAL A 350 -19.25 -6.34 -17.86
CA VAL A 350 -19.17 -7.77 -17.54
C VAL A 350 -18.37 -8.44 -18.64
N ALA A 351 -17.39 -9.21 -18.27
CA ALA A 351 -16.64 -10.05 -19.19
C ALA A 351 -17.06 -11.51 -19.06
N LEU A 352 -17.14 -12.15 -20.20
CA LEU A 352 -17.24 -13.60 -20.31
C LEU A 352 -15.91 -14.13 -20.80
N GLY A 353 -15.35 -15.08 -20.11
CA GLY A 353 -14.10 -15.72 -20.45
C GLY A 353 -14.24 -17.20 -20.64
N MET A 354 -13.42 -17.71 -21.54
CA MET A 354 -13.25 -19.12 -21.77
C MET A 354 -11.76 -19.45 -21.72
N PHE A 355 -11.43 -20.46 -20.98
CA PHE A 355 -10.07 -20.96 -20.84
C PHE A 355 -10.06 -22.41 -21.30
N TYR A 356 -9.22 -22.71 -22.25
CA TYR A 356 -9.03 -24.06 -22.74
C TYR A 356 -7.61 -24.51 -22.45
N ALA A 357 -7.47 -25.48 -21.58
CA ALA A 357 -6.17 -26.07 -21.21
C ALA A 357 -6.10 -27.51 -21.76
N PRO A 358 -5.57 -27.69 -22.97
CA PRO A 358 -5.40 -29.04 -23.53
C PRO A 358 -4.43 -29.89 -22.69
N THR A 359 -3.48 -29.28 -22.05
CA THR A 359 -2.51 -29.91 -21.16
C THR A 359 -2.24 -29.03 -19.95
N GLU A 360 -1.63 -29.58 -18.92
CA GLU A 360 -1.17 -28.81 -17.73
C GLU A 360 -0.21 -27.68 -18.08
N HIS A 361 0.49 -27.80 -19.21
CA HIS A 361 1.55 -26.86 -19.62
C HIS A 361 1.09 -25.76 -20.56
N VAL A 362 -0.08 -25.90 -21.16
CA VAL A 362 -0.58 -24.95 -22.17
C VAL A 362 -2.02 -24.60 -21.86
N MET A 363 -2.29 -23.33 -21.82
CA MET A 363 -3.64 -22.81 -21.66
C MET A 363 -3.89 -21.70 -22.70
N PHE A 364 -4.97 -21.80 -23.40
CA PHE A 364 -5.52 -20.75 -24.24
C PHE A 364 -6.65 -20.05 -23.50
N SER A 365 -6.68 -18.75 -23.59
CA SER A 365 -7.76 -17.96 -23.00
C SER A 365 -8.34 -17.00 -24.03
N VAL A 366 -9.62 -16.81 -23.96
CA VAL A 366 -10.31 -15.74 -24.66
C VAL A 366 -11.34 -15.13 -23.71
N GLY A 367 -11.38 -13.83 -23.66
CA GLY A 367 -12.36 -13.09 -22.91
C GLY A 367 -13.01 -12.03 -23.80
N VAL A 368 -14.27 -11.76 -23.60
CA VAL A 368 -15.00 -10.71 -24.29
C VAL A 368 -15.85 -9.95 -23.28
N THR A 369 -15.86 -8.64 -23.38
CA THR A 369 -16.78 -7.82 -22.59
C THR A 369 -18.08 -7.60 -23.33
N LEU A 370 -19.18 -7.46 -22.58
CA LEU A 370 -20.52 -7.37 -23.15
C LEU A 370 -20.87 -5.97 -23.61
N ALA A 371 -20.46 -4.93 -22.85
CA ALA A 371 -20.80 -3.55 -23.17
C ALA A 371 -19.92 -2.99 -24.28
N ASP A 372 -18.60 -3.05 -24.12
CA ASP A 372 -17.64 -2.41 -25.05
C ASP A 372 -17.07 -3.38 -26.08
N LYS A 373 -17.47 -4.65 -26.03
CA LYS A 373 -17.00 -5.73 -26.95
C LYS A 373 -15.48 -5.83 -27.04
N MET A 374 -14.80 -5.49 -25.97
CA MET A 374 -13.34 -5.66 -25.89
C MET A 374 -13.02 -7.15 -25.85
N ILE A 375 -12.07 -7.55 -26.64
CA ILE A 375 -11.65 -8.95 -26.73
C ILE A 375 -10.22 -9.04 -26.20
N ASN A 376 -10.00 -10.02 -25.36
CA ASN A 376 -8.70 -10.41 -24.87
C ASN A 376 -8.48 -11.88 -25.23
N ALA A 377 -7.34 -12.19 -25.80
CA ALA A 377 -6.95 -13.56 -26.06
C ALA A 377 -5.49 -13.76 -25.62
N GLY A 378 -5.22 -14.86 -25.04
CA GLY A 378 -3.89 -15.18 -24.53
C GLY A 378 -3.57 -16.66 -24.63
N VAL A 379 -2.29 -16.95 -24.63
CA VAL A 379 -1.78 -18.28 -24.43
C VAL A 379 -0.76 -18.24 -23.30
N SER A 380 -0.88 -19.16 -22.38
CA SER A 380 0.04 -19.30 -21.26
C SER A 380 0.76 -20.64 -21.34
N PHE A 381 2.05 -20.61 -21.09
CA PHE A 381 2.88 -21.80 -21.09
C PHE A 381 3.51 -21.96 -19.72
N ARG A 382 3.47 -23.17 -19.21
CA ARG A 382 4.26 -23.55 -18.04
C ARG A 382 5.52 -24.28 -18.50
N LEU A 383 6.67 -23.70 -18.18
CA LEU A 383 7.97 -24.32 -18.46
C LEU A 383 8.41 -25.10 -17.22
N GLY A 384 8.54 -26.40 -17.34
CA GLY A 384 8.92 -27.28 -16.25
C GLY A 384 8.43 -28.71 -16.46
N LYS A 385 8.80 -29.60 -15.56
CA LYS A 385 8.20 -30.94 -15.50
C LYS A 385 6.77 -30.77 -15.00
N GLY A 386 5.81 -31.40 -15.70
CA GLY A 386 4.39 -31.37 -15.35
C GLY A 386 4.13 -31.77 -13.90
N SER A 387 2.98 -31.40 -13.36
CA SER A 387 2.64 -31.74 -11.99
C SER A 387 2.52 -33.27 -11.83
N GLU A 388 2.82 -33.76 -10.66
CA GLU A 388 2.54 -35.15 -10.26
C GLU A 388 1.07 -35.53 -10.49
N TYR A 389 0.18 -34.52 -10.54
CA TYR A 389 -1.25 -34.68 -10.80
C TYR A 389 -1.53 -35.22 -12.22
N GLU A 390 -0.85 -34.68 -13.25
CA GLU A 390 -1.03 -35.14 -14.64
C GLU A 390 -0.45 -36.54 -14.85
N LEU A 391 0.71 -36.78 -14.24
CA LEU A 391 1.34 -38.11 -14.27
C LEU A 391 0.44 -39.18 -13.59
N ASN A 392 -0.16 -38.82 -12.44
CA ASN A 392 -1.06 -39.73 -11.74
C ASN A 392 -2.41 -39.95 -12.47
N HIS A 393 -2.93 -38.93 -13.18
CA HIS A 393 -4.17 -39.10 -13.92
C HIS A 393 -3.95 -39.82 -15.26
N LYS A 394 -2.87 -39.54 -15.99
CA LYS A 394 -2.51 -40.34 -17.18
C LYS A 394 -2.25 -41.79 -16.80
N GLY A 395 -1.53 -42.06 -15.72
CA GLY A 395 -1.33 -43.41 -15.21
C GLY A 395 -2.65 -44.12 -14.84
N LYS A 396 -3.58 -43.39 -14.21
CA LYS A 396 -4.88 -43.94 -13.86
C LYS A 396 -5.81 -44.14 -15.07
N ILE A 397 -5.77 -43.23 -16.06
CA ILE A 397 -6.53 -43.36 -17.29
C ILE A 397 -6.02 -44.58 -18.06
N THR A 398 -4.70 -44.71 -18.24
CA THR A 398 -4.10 -45.91 -18.92
C THR A 398 -4.46 -47.20 -18.17
N GLN A 399 -4.44 -47.20 -16.84
CA GLN A 399 -4.88 -48.34 -16.07
C GLN A 399 -6.39 -48.65 -16.19
N LEU A 400 -7.23 -47.58 -16.28
CA LEU A 400 -8.65 -47.77 -16.55
C LEU A 400 -8.91 -48.27 -17.97
N GLU A 401 -8.19 -47.77 -18.97
CA GLU A 401 -8.30 -48.25 -20.34
C GLU A 401 -7.86 -49.69 -20.47
N GLU A 402 -6.77 -50.10 -19.82
CA GLU A 402 -6.36 -51.50 -19.72
C GLU A 402 -7.43 -52.38 -19.02
N LEU A 403 -8.01 -51.88 -17.92
CA LEU A 403 -9.05 -52.60 -17.20
C LEU A 403 -10.34 -52.73 -18.02
N VAL A 404 -10.74 -51.68 -18.73
CA VAL A 404 -11.87 -51.69 -19.66
C VAL A 404 -11.64 -52.63 -20.81
N ASN A 405 -10.44 -52.64 -21.39
CA ASN A 405 -10.06 -53.59 -22.47
C ASN A 405 -10.08 -55.05 -21.96
N GLN A 406 -9.61 -55.29 -20.74
CA GLN A 406 -9.70 -56.61 -20.11
C GLN A 406 -11.13 -57.04 -19.89
N LEU A 407 -11.98 -56.14 -19.37
CA LEU A 407 -13.43 -56.42 -19.17
C LEU A 407 -14.15 -56.65 -20.50
N VAL A 408 -13.83 -55.86 -21.55
CA VAL A 408 -14.37 -56.09 -22.91
C VAL A 408 -13.99 -57.46 -23.46
N ALA A 409 -12.71 -57.85 -23.29
CA ALA A 409 -12.20 -59.16 -23.70
C ALA A 409 -12.94 -60.30 -22.91
N GLU A 410 -13.12 -60.15 -21.63
CA GLU A 410 -13.81 -61.12 -20.76
C GLU A 410 -15.31 -61.22 -21.11
N VAL A 411 -15.95 -60.07 -21.47
CA VAL A 411 -17.33 -60.04 -21.96
C VAL A 411 -17.47 -60.71 -23.33
N GLU A 412 -16.46 -60.54 -24.23
CA GLU A 412 -16.44 -61.21 -25.53
C GLU A 412 -16.23 -62.72 -25.35
N GLU A 413 -15.33 -63.15 -24.45
CA GLU A 413 -15.14 -64.55 -24.11
C GLU A 413 -16.42 -65.18 -23.53
N LEU A 414 -17.11 -64.48 -22.64
CA LEU A 414 -18.40 -64.92 -22.08
C LEU A 414 -19.52 -64.95 -23.13
N LYS A 415 -19.46 -64.11 -24.17
CA LYS A 415 -20.40 -64.15 -25.31
C LYS A 415 -20.10 -65.28 -26.30
N ALA A 416 -18.81 -65.66 -26.46
CA ALA A 416 -18.40 -66.75 -27.34
C ALA A 416 -18.57 -68.14 -26.73
N GLY A 417 -18.77 -68.20 -25.41
CA GLY A 417 -19.01 -69.47 -24.63
C GLY A 417 -20.48 -69.86 -24.46
N LYS A 418 -21.43 -69.21 -25.24
CA LYS A 418 -22.81 -69.64 -25.32
C LYS A 418 -23.14 -70.31 -26.63
#